data_bfef1900f694bbd87845ac83a12011af
#
_entry.id   bfef1900f694bbd87845ac83a12011af
#
_cell.length_a   1.000
_cell.length_b   1.000
_cell.length_c   1.000
_cell.angle_alpha   90.00
_cell.angle_beta   90.00
_cell.angle_gamma   90.00
#
_symmetry.space_group_name_H-M   'P 1'
#
loop_
_entity.id
_entity.type
_entity.pdbx_description
1 polymer ?
#
loop_
_entity_poly.entity_id
_entity_poly.type
_entity_poly.pdbx_seq_one_letter_code
_entity_poly.pdbx_strand_id
1 'polypeptide(L)'
;MQKLLGLMRRCIDDYDMIRENDRIAVGVSGGKDSLVLLQLLAELRKFFNKPFALEAITIDMGLGMDYSGIAALCEKLDVPFHLIKTEIGPIIFEHRKEKNPCSLCSKMRRGALNQAILDLGFNKLALGHHYDDAVETFVMSLIYEGRISCFQPVTDLDRTGIIQIRPMLYIHEKTVDNFAKRMELPVVENRCPVDKSTKREEIKQLIFDLSQTYPDLKERIFGAMQRFPLPEWEPHGRYKRPKEQE
;
A
#
# COMPACT_ATOMS: atom_id res chain seq x y z
N MET A 1 -2.12 18.92 1.26
CA MET A 1 -2.78 18.38 0.06
C MET A 1 -1.89 18.50 -1.18
N GLN A 2 -1.63 19.68 -1.74
CA GLN A 2 -0.91 19.85 -3.02
C GLN A 2 0.46 19.13 -3.08
N LYS A 3 1.30 19.24 -2.05
CA LYS A 3 2.59 18.54 -2.01
C LYS A 3 2.46 17.01 -2.10
N LEU A 4 1.48 16.44 -1.39
CA LEU A 4 1.22 14.99 -1.42
C LEU A 4 0.71 14.54 -2.79
N LEU A 5 -0.22 15.28 -3.38
CA LEU A 5 -0.73 15.02 -4.72
C LEU A 5 0.39 15.11 -5.78
N GLY A 6 1.31 16.07 -5.64
CA GLY A 6 2.47 16.18 -6.52
C GLY A 6 3.41 14.98 -6.43
N LEU A 7 3.70 14.49 -5.21
CA LEU A 7 4.53 13.29 -4.99
C LEU A 7 3.84 12.02 -5.52
N MET A 8 2.54 11.88 -5.23
CA MET A 8 1.74 10.74 -5.73
C MET A 8 1.69 10.74 -7.26
N ARG A 9 1.37 11.88 -7.88
CA ARG A 9 1.34 12.02 -9.34
C ARG A 9 2.67 11.65 -9.96
N ARG A 10 3.78 12.16 -9.42
CA ARG A 10 5.11 11.82 -9.88
C ARG A 10 5.38 10.32 -9.81
N CYS A 11 5.00 9.66 -8.70
CA CYS A 11 5.14 8.22 -8.55
C CYS A 11 4.32 7.46 -9.60
N ILE A 12 3.07 7.88 -9.83
CA ILE A 12 2.19 7.31 -10.85
C ILE A 12 2.79 7.45 -12.26
N ASP A 13 3.31 8.62 -12.58
CA ASP A 13 3.91 8.91 -13.89
C ASP A 13 5.23 8.15 -14.10
N ASP A 14 6.10 8.11 -13.07
CA ASP A 14 7.42 7.46 -13.13
C ASP A 14 7.29 5.93 -13.35
N TYR A 15 6.22 5.29 -12.85
CA TYR A 15 5.99 3.84 -12.96
C TYR A 15 4.80 3.46 -13.85
N ASP A 16 4.23 4.38 -14.63
CA ASP A 16 3.05 4.18 -15.51
C ASP A 16 1.91 3.40 -14.83
N MET A 17 1.60 3.81 -13.58
CA MET A 17 0.66 3.06 -12.72
C MET A 17 -0.79 3.18 -13.16
N ILE A 18 -1.18 4.31 -13.78
CA ILE A 18 -2.57 4.60 -14.16
C ILE A 18 -2.64 4.91 -15.65
N ARG A 19 -3.52 4.19 -16.36
CA ARG A 19 -3.85 4.42 -17.76
C ARG A 19 -5.26 4.95 -17.88
N GLU A 20 -5.56 5.49 -19.04
CA GLU A 20 -6.90 5.97 -19.36
C GLU A 20 -7.93 4.82 -19.29
N ASN A 21 -9.09 5.11 -18.71
CA ASN A 21 -10.19 4.17 -18.48
C ASN A 21 -9.89 3.00 -17.53
N ASP A 22 -8.82 3.06 -16.72
CA ASP A 22 -8.61 2.09 -15.67
C ASP A 22 -9.76 2.09 -14.66
N ARG A 23 -10.09 0.91 -14.15
CA ARG A 23 -11.01 0.71 -13.03
C ARG A 23 -10.20 0.29 -11.82
N ILE A 24 -9.99 1.23 -10.90
CA ILE A 24 -9.09 1.09 -9.76
C ILE A 24 -9.89 0.81 -8.49
N ALA A 25 -9.63 -0.33 -7.85
CA ALA A 25 -10.08 -0.61 -6.51
C ALA A 25 -9.01 -0.16 -5.49
N VAL A 26 -9.38 0.60 -4.48
CA VAL A 26 -8.52 0.89 -3.33
C VAL A 26 -8.78 -0.16 -2.26
N GLY A 27 -7.75 -0.92 -1.87
CA GLY A 27 -7.83 -1.83 -0.74
C GLY A 27 -7.78 -1.06 0.58
N VAL A 28 -8.95 -0.81 1.18
CA VAL A 28 -9.07 -0.04 2.43
C VAL A 28 -9.08 -0.99 3.61
N SER A 29 -7.98 -1.03 4.36
CA SER A 29 -7.83 -1.90 5.55
C SER A 29 -8.39 -1.31 6.84
N GLY A 30 -8.81 -0.04 6.82
CA GLY A 30 -9.14 0.74 7.99
C GLY A 30 -7.96 1.45 8.66
N GLY A 31 -6.74 1.11 8.29
CA GLY A 31 -5.53 1.81 8.74
C GLY A 31 -5.33 3.16 8.03
N LYS A 32 -4.61 4.07 8.70
CA LYS A 32 -4.32 5.42 8.24
C LYS A 32 -3.81 5.50 6.79
N ASP A 33 -2.91 4.57 6.40
CA ASP A 33 -2.24 4.62 5.10
C ASP A 33 -3.21 4.35 3.95
N SER A 34 -4.11 3.37 4.12
CA SER A 34 -5.14 3.05 3.13
C SER A 34 -6.19 4.16 2.99
N LEU A 35 -6.53 4.84 4.09
CA LEU A 35 -7.45 5.98 4.08
C LEU A 35 -6.82 7.21 3.42
N VAL A 36 -5.55 7.48 3.68
CA VAL A 36 -4.80 8.55 2.99
C VAL A 36 -4.70 8.26 1.51
N LEU A 37 -4.40 7.02 1.11
CA LEU A 37 -4.40 6.62 -0.30
C LEU A 37 -5.76 6.89 -0.97
N LEU A 38 -6.86 6.47 -0.34
CA LEU A 38 -8.21 6.69 -0.84
C LEU A 38 -8.49 8.19 -1.03
N GLN A 39 -8.22 9.01 0.00
CA GLN A 39 -8.42 10.46 -0.06
C GLN A 39 -7.61 11.11 -1.18
N LEU A 40 -6.33 10.74 -1.32
CA LEU A 40 -5.46 11.32 -2.33
C LEU A 40 -5.83 10.89 -3.75
N LEU A 41 -6.23 9.64 -3.98
CA LEU A 41 -6.69 9.18 -5.30
C LEU A 41 -8.02 9.80 -5.69
N ALA A 42 -8.95 9.96 -4.74
CA ALA A 42 -10.22 10.65 -4.99
C ALA A 42 -10.01 12.13 -5.37
N GLU A 43 -9.08 12.82 -4.73
CA GLU A 43 -8.72 14.19 -5.12
C GLU A 43 -7.98 14.24 -6.44
N LEU A 44 -7.02 13.33 -6.67
CA LEU A 44 -6.26 13.26 -7.92
C LEU A 44 -7.18 13.04 -9.13
N ARG A 45 -8.18 12.17 -9.02
CA ARG A 45 -9.14 11.83 -10.05
C ARG A 45 -9.81 13.05 -10.69
N LYS A 46 -10.02 14.12 -9.89
CA LYS A 46 -10.73 15.32 -10.33
C LYS A 46 -9.99 16.12 -11.41
N PHE A 47 -8.68 16.00 -11.50
CA PHE A 47 -7.84 16.79 -12.42
C PHE A 47 -6.73 16.00 -13.12
N PHE A 48 -6.72 14.67 -12.94
CA PHE A 48 -5.73 13.83 -13.60
C PHE A 48 -6.02 13.75 -15.10
N ASN A 49 -4.99 13.84 -15.91
CA ASN A 49 -5.12 13.86 -17.37
C ASN A 49 -5.48 12.52 -18.02
N LYS A 50 -5.47 11.44 -17.26
CA LYS A 50 -5.92 10.10 -17.67
C LYS A 50 -7.15 9.74 -16.81
N PRO A 51 -8.39 9.85 -17.36
CA PRO A 51 -9.60 9.50 -16.60
C PRO A 51 -9.60 8.04 -16.14
N PHE A 52 -10.00 7.80 -14.90
CA PHE A 52 -10.13 6.47 -14.30
C PHE A 52 -11.31 6.39 -13.34
N ALA A 53 -11.89 5.21 -13.21
CA ALA A 53 -12.89 4.92 -12.18
C ALA A 53 -12.20 4.52 -10.88
N LEU A 54 -12.77 4.93 -9.73
CA LEU A 54 -12.22 4.68 -8.41
C LEU A 54 -13.33 4.19 -7.48
N GLU A 55 -13.10 3.03 -6.83
CA GLU A 55 -13.99 2.49 -5.81
C GLU A 55 -13.16 1.94 -4.63
N ALA A 56 -13.76 1.86 -3.46
CA ALA A 56 -13.11 1.40 -2.23
C ALA A 56 -13.62 0.00 -1.86
N ILE A 57 -12.71 -0.90 -1.48
CA ILE A 57 -13.04 -2.26 -1.03
C ILE A 57 -12.41 -2.52 0.33
N THR A 58 -13.23 -2.95 1.29
CA THR A 58 -12.79 -3.41 2.61
C THR A 58 -13.16 -4.88 2.79
N ILE A 59 -12.21 -5.67 3.24
CA ILE A 59 -12.47 -7.04 3.68
C ILE A 59 -12.74 -7.03 5.18
N ASP A 60 -13.98 -7.27 5.56
CA ASP A 60 -14.35 -7.47 6.96
C ASP A 60 -13.91 -8.86 7.40
N MET A 61 -13.11 -8.90 8.45
CA MET A 61 -12.52 -10.12 8.98
C MET A 61 -13.47 -10.93 9.88
N GLY A 62 -14.67 -10.42 10.17
CA GLY A 62 -15.58 -11.03 11.14
C GLY A 62 -15.15 -10.82 12.61
N LEU A 63 -14.35 -9.78 12.90
CA LEU A 63 -13.87 -9.45 14.25
C LEU A 63 -14.67 -8.34 14.93
N GLY A 64 -15.84 -7.97 14.40
CA GLY A 64 -16.72 -6.95 14.95
C GLY A 64 -16.15 -5.53 14.86
N MET A 65 -15.36 -5.23 13.83
CA MET A 65 -14.88 -3.86 13.58
C MET A 65 -15.99 -2.98 12.98
N ASP A 66 -15.98 -1.70 13.33
CA ASP A 66 -16.92 -0.71 12.78
C ASP A 66 -16.32 0.00 11.57
N TYR A 67 -16.96 -0.13 10.42
CA TYR A 67 -16.56 0.50 9.16
C TYR A 67 -17.46 1.66 8.74
N SER A 68 -18.38 2.11 9.60
CA SER A 68 -19.32 3.20 9.31
C SER A 68 -18.61 4.50 8.96
N GLY A 69 -17.53 4.82 9.66
CA GLY A 69 -16.71 5.99 9.36
C GLY A 69 -16.06 5.94 7.97
N ILE A 70 -15.67 4.74 7.51
CA ILE A 70 -15.13 4.57 6.15
C ILE A 70 -16.24 4.77 5.11
N ALA A 71 -17.42 4.22 5.35
CA ALA A 71 -18.56 4.41 4.45
C ALA A 71 -18.92 5.89 4.29
N ALA A 72 -18.99 6.63 5.41
CA ALA A 72 -19.24 8.06 5.41
C ALA A 72 -18.13 8.87 4.68
N LEU A 73 -16.86 8.47 4.84
CA LEU A 73 -15.76 9.08 4.10
C LEU A 73 -15.91 8.84 2.60
N CYS A 74 -16.22 7.62 2.18
CA CYS A 74 -16.41 7.26 0.77
C CYS A 74 -17.57 8.06 0.15
N GLU A 75 -18.69 8.19 0.85
CA GLU A 75 -19.84 9.02 0.43
C GLU A 75 -19.41 10.49 0.21
N LYS A 76 -18.67 11.07 1.18
CA LYS A 76 -18.13 12.44 1.07
C LYS A 76 -17.19 12.63 -0.12
N LEU A 77 -16.45 11.57 -0.51
CA LEU A 77 -15.49 11.57 -1.61
C LEU A 77 -16.12 11.23 -2.96
N ASP A 78 -17.40 10.93 -3.00
CA ASP A 78 -18.08 10.38 -4.19
C ASP A 78 -17.36 9.14 -4.74
N VAL A 79 -17.05 8.19 -3.84
CA VAL A 79 -16.38 6.92 -4.14
C VAL A 79 -17.29 5.77 -3.67
N PRO A 80 -17.74 4.88 -4.57
CA PRO A 80 -18.49 3.69 -4.17
C PRO A 80 -17.70 2.83 -3.19
N PHE A 81 -18.39 2.28 -2.17
CA PHE A 81 -17.78 1.50 -1.10
C PHE A 81 -18.35 0.08 -1.04
N HIS A 82 -17.46 -0.91 -1.06
CA HIS A 82 -17.79 -2.33 -0.97
C HIS A 82 -17.23 -2.92 0.31
N LEU A 83 -18.11 -3.38 1.20
CA LEU A 83 -17.75 -4.13 2.41
C LEU A 83 -17.96 -5.63 2.17
N ILE A 84 -16.88 -6.36 2.01
CA ILE A 84 -16.91 -7.82 1.78
C ILE A 84 -16.80 -8.53 3.13
N LYS A 85 -17.91 -9.08 3.59
CA LYS A 85 -17.97 -9.83 4.85
C LYS A 85 -17.32 -11.20 4.69
N THR A 86 -16.47 -11.59 5.65
CA THR A 86 -15.80 -12.89 5.68
C THR A 86 -15.73 -13.43 7.10
N GLU A 87 -15.52 -14.74 7.23
CA GLU A 87 -15.28 -15.43 8.49
C GLU A 87 -13.78 -15.72 8.73
N ILE A 88 -12.90 -14.91 8.15
CA ILE A 88 -11.44 -15.16 8.22
C ILE A 88 -10.94 -15.11 9.66
N GLY A 89 -11.39 -14.14 10.47
CA GLY A 89 -11.01 -14.03 11.87
C GLY A 89 -11.41 -15.26 12.69
N PRO A 90 -12.69 -15.63 12.78
CA PRO A 90 -13.15 -16.84 13.44
C PRO A 90 -12.42 -18.11 12.96
N ILE A 91 -12.24 -18.27 11.66
CA ILE A 91 -11.53 -19.46 11.10
C ILE A 91 -10.10 -19.54 11.65
N ILE A 92 -9.38 -18.44 11.71
CA ILE A 92 -7.97 -18.44 12.12
C ILE A 92 -7.80 -18.58 13.62
N PHE A 93 -8.58 -17.83 14.40
CA PHE A 93 -8.35 -17.68 15.83
C PHE A 93 -9.14 -18.69 16.68
N GLU A 94 -10.33 -19.08 16.23
CA GLU A 94 -11.20 -19.99 16.99
C GLU A 94 -11.08 -21.44 16.51
N HIS A 95 -11.16 -21.66 15.19
CA HIS A 95 -11.22 -23.01 14.64
C HIS A 95 -9.83 -23.62 14.43
N ARG A 96 -8.90 -22.91 13.76
CA ARG A 96 -7.59 -23.48 13.41
C ARG A 96 -6.53 -23.31 14.49
N LYS A 97 -6.61 -22.28 15.34
CA LYS A 97 -5.62 -21.98 16.38
C LYS A 97 -4.18 -22.03 15.86
N GLU A 98 -3.95 -21.38 14.73
CA GLU A 98 -2.70 -21.43 13.99
C GLU A 98 -1.52 -20.89 14.82
N LYS A 99 -0.36 -21.57 14.76
CA LYS A 99 0.88 -21.11 15.41
C LYS A 99 1.39 -19.80 14.79
N ASN A 100 1.13 -19.57 13.51
CA ASN A 100 1.56 -18.37 12.77
C ASN A 100 0.34 -17.72 12.07
N PRO A 101 -0.60 -17.16 12.85
CA PRO A 101 -1.88 -16.71 12.33
C PRO A 101 -1.74 -15.56 11.31
N CYS A 102 -0.73 -14.70 11.45
CA CYS A 102 -0.53 -13.56 10.54
C CYS A 102 -0.26 -13.98 9.09
N SER A 103 0.49 -15.05 8.87
CA SER A 103 0.79 -15.54 7.52
C SER A 103 -0.47 -16.06 6.82
N LEU A 104 -1.27 -16.87 7.52
CA LEU A 104 -2.52 -17.39 6.97
C LEU A 104 -3.55 -16.27 6.78
N CYS A 105 -3.70 -15.38 7.75
CA CYS A 105 -4.56 -14.20 7.67
C CYS A 105 -4.25 -13.35 6.43
N SER A 106 -2.98 -13.05 6.21
CA SER A 106 -2.55 -12.26 5.05
C SER A 106 -2.88 -12.95 3.72
N LYS A 107 -2.69 -14.28 3.63
CA LYS A 107 -3.04 -15.06 2.44
C LYS A 107 -4.55 -15.07 2.18
N MET A 108 -5.37 -15.32 3.21
CA MET A 108 -6.82 -15.38 3.08
C MET A 108 -7.41 -14.00 2.71
N ARG A 109 -6.95 -12.93 3.39
CA ARG A 109 -7.36 -11.55 3.06
C ARG A 109 -7.03 -11.17 1.63
N ARG A 110 -5.83 -11.50 1.17
CA ARG A 110 -5.40 -11.24 -0.22
C ARG A 110 -6.27 -12.03 -1.20
N GLY A 111 -6.55 -13.30 -0.91
CA GLY A 111 -7.44 -14.12 -1.74
C GLY A 111 -8.85 -13.53 -1.85
N ALA A 112 -9.46 -13.16 -0.71
CA ALA A 112 -10.78 -12.54 -0.68
C ALA A 112 -10.82 -11.20 -1.42
N LEU A 113 -9.79 -10.37 -1.23
CA LEU A 113 -9.70 -9.08 -1.92
C LEU A 113 -9.55 -9.25 -3.43
N ASN A 114 -8.66 -10.14 -3.88
CA ASN A 114 -8.47 -10.41 -5.31
C ASN A 114 -9.75 -10.97 -5.94
N GLN A 115 -10.46 -11.87 -5.27
CA GLN A 115 -11.73 -12.39 -5.77
C GLN A 115 -12.78 -11.29 -5.90
N ALA A 116 -12.94 -10.43 -4.87
CA ALA A 116 -13.87 -9.32 -4.94
C ALA A 116 -13.56 -8.34 -6.08
N ILE A 117 -12.27 -8.07 -6.36
CA ILE A 117 -11.82 -7.22 -7.46
C ILE A 117 -12.23 -7.83 -8.81
N LEU A 118 -12.05 -9.14 -8.98
CA LEU A 118 -12.44 -9.83 -10.20
C LEU A 118 -13.96 -9.81 -10.41
N ASP A 119 -14.72 -10.14 -9.37
CA ASP A 119 -16.19 -10.21 -9.42
C ASP A 119 -16.81 -8.83 -9.75
N LEU A 120 -16.19 -7.76 -9.27
CA LEU A 120 -16.60 -6.39 -9.56
C LEU A 120 -16.02 -5.82 -10.87
N GLY A 121 -15.14 -6.57 -11.56
CA GLY A 121 -14.58 -6.22 -12.85
C GLY A 121 -13.55 -5.10 -12.83
N PHE A 122 -12.76 -4.97 -11.75
CA PHE A 122 -11.63 -4.06 -11.69
C PHE A 122 -10.38 -4.67 -12.34
N ASN A 123 -9.56 -3.83 -12.97
CA ASN A 123 -8.27 -4.24 -13.54
C ASN A 123 -7.09 -3.83 -12.68
N LYS A 124 -7.29 -2.92 -11.71
CA LYS A 124 -6.22 -2.45 -10.83
C LYS A 124 -6.59 -2.46 -9.35
N LEU A 125 -5.61 -2.77 -8.51
CA LEU A 125 -5.68 -2.70 -7.06
C LEU A 125 -4.63 -1.71 -6.54
N ALA A 126 -5.06 -0.60 -5.94
CA ALA A 126 -4.19 0.35 -5.26
C ALA A 126 -4.01 -0.02 -3.79
N LEU A 127 -2.76 -0.08 -3.34
CA LEU A 127 -2.37 -0.41 -1.96
C LEU A 127 -1.61 0.74 -1.31
N GLY A 128 -1.87 0.96 -0.01
CA GLY A 128 -1.36 2.07 0.78
C GLY A 128 0.09 1.97 1.24
N HIS A 129 0.95 1.23 0.54
CA HIS A 129 2.37 1.18 0.88
C HIS A 129 3.05 2.51 0.56
N HIS A 130 3.87 2.99 1.49
CA HIS A 130 4.58 4.26 1.39
C HIS A 130 6.11 4.07 1.33
N TYR A 131 6.85 5.18 1.33
CA TYR A 131 8.31 5.22 1.20
C TYR A 131 9.03 4.35 2.24
N ASP A 132 8.64 4.51 3.51
CA ASP A 132 9.27 3.81 4.63
C ASP A 132 8.99 2.31 4.58
N ASP A 133 7.80 1.87 4.14
CA ASP A 133 7.49 0.45 3.91
C ASP A 133 8.45 -0.21 2.93
N ALA A 134 8.82 0.50 1.86
CA ALA A 134 9.76 -0.02 0.86
C ALA A 134 11.15 -0.18 1.46
N VAL A 135 11.65 0.82 2.19
CA VAL A 135 12.95 0.78 2.86
C VAL A 135 12.98 -0.33 3.90
N GLU A 136 11.95 -0.42 4.76
CA GLU A 136 11.83 -1.46 5.79
C GLU A 136 11.80 -2.86 5.16
N THR A 137 10.99 -3.07 4.12
CA THR A 137 10.88 -4.36 3.44
C THR A 137 12.19 -4.78 2.79
N PHE A 138 12.91 -3.85 2.18
CA PHE A 138 14.22 -4.11 1.61
C PHE A 138 15.24 -4.54 2.67
N VAL A 139 15.31 -3.81 3.78
CA VAL A 139 16.21 -4.13 4.90
C VAL A 139 15.82 -5.45 5.56
N MET A 140 14.52 -5.72 5.72
CA MET A 140 14.03 -7.03 6.20
C MET A 140 14.50 -8.17 5.31
N SER A 141 14.37 -8.03 4.00
CA SER A 141 14.80 -9.04 3.04
C SER A 141 16.30 -9.31 3.11
N LEU A 142 17.11 -8.25 3.24
CA LEU A 142 18.57 -8.39 3.43
C LEU A 142 18.93 -9.13 4.70
N ILE A 143 18.32 -8.76 5.84
CA ILE A 143 18.73 -9.26 7.16
C ILE A 143 18.16 -10.66 7.44
N TYR A 144 16.87 -10.89 7.14
CA TYR A 144 16.21 -12.15 7.52
C TYR A 144 16.19 -13.19 6.42
N GLU A 145 16.26 -12.77 5.15
CA GLU A 145 16.16 -13.68 4.00
C GLU A 145 17.48 -13.82 3.23
N GLY A 146 18.45 -12.94 3.48
CA GLY A 146 19.71 -12.90 2.71
C GLY A 146 19.50 -12.57 1.24
N ARG A 147 18.46 -11.78 0.92
CA ARG A 147 18.08 -11.46 -0.46
C ARG A 147 18.02 -9.95 -0.68
N ILE A 148 18.44 -9.56 -1.88
CA ILE A 148 18.18 -8.21 -2.40
C ILE A 148 16.79 -8.24 -3.04
N SER A 149 15.74 -7.94 -2.25
CA SER A 149 14.35 -8.02 -2.69
C SER A 149 13.47 -7.00 -1.99
N CYS A 150 12.44 -6.55 -2.68
CA CYS A 150 11.36 -5.72 -2.14
C CYS A 150 10.08 -5.99 -2.95
N PHE A 151 8.92 -5.56 -2.47
CA PHE A 151 7.73 -5.52 -3.30
C PHE A 151 7.91 -4.50 -4.43
N GLN A 152 7.28 -4.75 -5.55
CA GLN A 152 7.40 -3.90 -6.75
C GLN A 152 6.45 -2.70 -6.68
N PRO A 153 6.78 -1.53 -7.28
CA PRO A 153 5.85 -0.41 -7.44
C PRO A 153 4.58 -0.78 -8.19
N VAL A 154 4.73 -1.59 -9.23
CA VAL A 154 3.65 -2.21 -10.01
C VAL A 154 3.90 -3.71 -10.03
N THR A 155 2.88 -4.50 -9.74
CA THR A 155 2.96 -5.97 -9.72
C THR A 155 1.82 -6.55 -10.53
N ASP A 156 2.14 -7.27 -11.59
CA ASP A 156 1.17 -8.09 -12.32
C ASP A 156 0.87 -9.37 -11.54
N LEU A 157 -0.40 -9.66 -11.33
CA LEU A 157 -0.86 -10.92 -10.76
C LEU A 157 -1.29 -11.85 -11.90
N ASP A 158 -0.33 -12.55 -12.50
CA ASP A 158 -0.48 -13.37 -13.73
C ASP A 158 -1.71 -14.28 -13.73
N ARG A 159 -2.09 -14.82 -12.55
CA ARG A 159 -3.24 -15.72 -12.44
C ARG A 159 -4.60 -15.03 -12.51
N THR A 160 -4.65 -13.73 -12.24
CA THR A 160 -5.90 -12.98 -12.13
C THR A 160 -6.00 -11.83 -13.14
N GLY A 161 -4.89 -11.45 -13.76
CA GLY A 161 -4.80 -10.28 -14.63
C GLY A 161 -4.97 -8.93 -13.88
N ILE A 162 -4.97 -8.95 -12.55
CA ILE A 162 -5.05 -7.74 -11.73
C ILE A 162 -3.65 -7.12 -11.63
N ILE A 163 -3.57 -5.81 -11.85
CA ILE A 163 -2.32 -5.06 -11.64
C ILE A 163 -2.39 -4.37 -10.28
N GLN A 164 -1.48 -4.71 -9.37
CA GLN A 164 -1.33 -4.01 -8.10
C GLN A 164 -0.43 -2.79 -8.27
N ILE A 165 -0.86 -1.63 -7.77
CA ILE A 165 -0.11 -0.38 -7.83
C ILE A 165 0.08 0.20 -6.41
N ARG A 166 1.17 0.96 -6.21
CA ARG A 166 1.54 1.56 -4.92
C ARG A 166 1.87 3.05 -5.09
N PRO A 167 0.85 3.89 -5.25
CA PRO A 167 1.04 5.30 -5.63
C PRO A 167 1.73 6.18 -4.58
N MET A 168 1.81 5.73 -3.32
CA MET A 168 2.40 6.51 -2.22
C MET A 168 3.88 6.25 -1.96
N LEU A 169 4.59 5.51 -2.82
CA LEU A 169 6.00 5.17 -2.61
C LEU A 169 6.97 6.37 -2.51
N TYR A 170 6.56 7.55 -2.96
CA TYR A 170 7.35 8.78 -2.80
C TYR A 170 6.93 9.62 -1.60
N ILE A 171 6.03 9.11 -0.75
CA ILE A 171 5.51 9.81 0.41
C ILE A 171 6.02 9.13 1.68
N HIS A 172 6.70 9.89 2.56
CA HIS A 172 7.20 9.39 3.84
C HIS A 172 6.06 9.16 4.84
N GLU A 173 6.21 8.14 5.71
CA GLU A 173 5.25 7.77 6.75
C GLU A 173 4.85 8.98 7.61
N LYS A 174 5.82 9.76 8.09
CA LYS A 174 5.56 10.98 8.89
C LYS A 174 4.60 11.95 8.19
N THR A 175 4.67 12.05 6.86
CA THR A 175 3.79 12.93 6.09
C THR A 175 2.39 12.34 5.97
N VAL A 176 2.30 11.02 5.83
CA VAL A 176 1.03 10.28 5.85
C VAL A 176 0.34 10.45 7.20
N ASP A 177 1.06 10.26 8.32
CA ASP A 177 0.54 10.42 9.68
C ASP A 177 -0.01 11.82 9.93
N ASN A 178 0.78 12.83 9.59
CA ASN A 178 0.38 14.22 9.76
C ASN A 178 -0.86 14.58 8.91
N PHE A 179 -0.94 14.00 7.72
CA PHE A 179 -2.10 14.21 6.85
C PHE A 179 -3.34 13.53 7.40
N ALA A 180 -3.25 12.28 7.82
CA ALA A 180 -4.35 11.52 8.41
C ALA A 180 -4.94 12.25 9.64
N LYS A 181 -4.07 12.73 10.55
CA LYS A 181 -4.47 13.50 11.73
C LYS A 181 -5.15 14.80 11.36
N ARG A 182 -4.57 15.59 10.44
CA ARG A 182 -5.12 16.89 10.04
C ARG A 182 -6.48 16.78 9.33
N MET A 183 -6.69 15.68 8.60
CA MET A 183 -7.95 15.42 7.89
C MET A 183 -8.97 14.66 8.76
N GLU A 184 -8.60 14.32 10.01
CA GLU A 184 -9.43 13.56 10.94
C GLU A 184 -10.01 12.30 10.30
N LEU A 185 -9.12 11.56 9.56
CA LEU A 185 -9.57 10.36 8.86
C LEU A 185 -10.05 9.29 9.83
N PRO A 186 -11.14 8.57 9.51
CA PRO A 186 -11.79 7.61 10.40
C PRO A 186 -11.00 6.29 10.47
N VAL A 187 -9.88 6.32 11.17
CA VAL A 187 -9.04 5.14 11.39
C VAL A 187 -9.81 4.15 12.27
N VAL A 188 -9.95 2.93 11.77
CA VAL A 188 -10.66 1.84 12.47
C VAL A 188 -9.72 1.22 13.51
N GLU A 189 -10.23 1.04 14.73
CA GLU A 189 -9.50 0.35 15.77
C GLU A 189 -9.29 -1.13 15.40
N ASN A 190 -8.03 -1.57 15.43
CA ASN A 190 -7.69 -2.95 15.11
C ASN A 190 -7.99 -3.87 16.30
N ARG A 191 -8.96 -4.77 16.15
CA ARG A 191 -9.35 -5.77 17.15
C ARG A 191 -8.65 -7.12 16.96
N CYS A 192 -7.56 -7.16 16.19
CA CYS A 192 -6.78 -8.38 16.01
C CYS A 192 -6.12 -8.79 17.35
N PRO A 193 -6.28 -10.06 17.81
CA PRO A 193 -5.72 -10.52 19.08
C PRO A 193 -4.20 -10.76 19.05
N VAL A 194 -3.56 -10.65 17.89
CA VAL A 194 -2.10 -10.87 17.77
C VAL A 194 -1.33 -9.65 18.21
N ASP A 195 -0.30 -9.90 19.05
CA ASP A 195 0.62 -8.88 19.53
C ASP A 195 1.32 -8.16 18.35
N LYS A 196 1.55 -6.85 18.52
CA LYS A 196 2.16 -5.97 17.53
C LYS A 196 3.68 -6.10 17.43
N SER A 197 4.32 -6.87 18.29
CA SER A 197 5.78 -7.11 18.25
C SER A 197 6.13 -7.98 17.04
N THR A 198 6.45 -7.33 15.95
CA THR A 198 6.79 -7.99 14.69
C THR A 198 8.24 -7.71 14.30
N LYS A 199 8.83 -8.59 13.49
CA LYS A 199 10.16 -8.36 12.87
C LYS A 199 10.25 -7.02 12.13
N ARG A 200 9.12 -6.51 11.64
CA ARG A 200 9.06 -5.19 11.01
C ARG A 200 9.33 -4.07 12.02
N GLU A 201 8.81 -4.17 13.24
CA GLU A 201 9.06 -3.17 14.28
C GLU A 201 10.53 -3.14 14.72
N GLU A 202 11.16 -4.32 14.79
CA GLU A 202 12.62 -4.42 15.04
C GLU A 202 13.43 -3.71 13.95
N ILE A 203 13.08 -3.91 12.68
CA ILE A 203 13.74 -3.23 11.55
C ILE A 203 13.48 -1.72 11.54
N LYS A 204 12.27 -1.30 11.88
CA LYS A 204 11.91 0.11 11.99
C LYS A 204 12.77 0.80 13.05
N GLN A 205 12.95 0.16 14.22
CA GLN A 205 13.83 0.68 15.27
C GLN A 205 15.29 0.71 14.80
N LEU A 206 15.79 -0.36 14.17
CA LEU A 206 17.14 -0.39 13.62
C LEU A 206 17.40 0.75 12.61
N ILE A 207 16.47 0.97 11.69
CA ILE A 207 16.57 2.06 10.71
C ILE A 207 16.53 3.42 11.42
N PHE A 208 15.70 3.57 12.44
CA PHE A 208 15.66 4.79 13.25
C PHE A 208 17.00 5.07 13.92
N ASP A 209 17.59 4.07 14.59
CA ASP A 209 18.87 4.20 15.30
C ASP A 209 20.01 4.54 14.32
N LEU A 210 20.08 3.84 13.20
CA LEU A 210 21.07 4.11 12.14
C LEU A 210 20.90 5.50 11.53
N SER A 211 19.67 6.00 11.40
CA SER A 211 19.39 7.32 10.86
C SER A 211 19.87 8.46 11.77
N GLN A 212 20.15 8.19 13.07
CA GLN A 212 20.78 9.17 13.96
C GLN A 212 22.24 9.44 13.54
N THR A 213 22.92 8.42 13.05
CA THR A 213 24.32 8.52 12.58
C THR A 213 24.37 8.88 11.09
N TYR A 214 23.43 8.39 10.29
CA TYR A 214 23.35 8.57 8.84
C TYR A 214 22.01 9.20 8.46
N PRO A 215 21.85 10.53 8.52
CA PRO A 215 20.55 11.19 8.30
C PRO A 215 19.87 10.86 6.96
N ASP A 216 20.67 10.64 5.91
CA ASP A 216 20.18 10.32 4.55
C ASP A 216 20.06 8.81 4.29
N LEU A 217 20.05 7.97 5.34
CA LEU A 217 20.07 6.51 5.19
C LEU A 217 18.91 6.00 4.34
N LYS A 218 17.69 6.45 4.64
CA LYS A 218 16.48 6.03 3.92
C LYS A 218 16.52 6.44 2.45
N GLU A 219 16.97 7.66 2.18
CA GLU A 219 17.11 8.20 0.83
C GLU A 219 18.16 7.44 0.02
N ARG A 220 19.25 7.06 0.67
CA ARG A 220 20.32 6.26 0.05
C ARG A 220 19.85 4.85 -0.29
N ILE A 221 19.12 4.20 0.64
CA ILE A 221 18.56 2.85 0.41
C ILE A 221 17.54 2.90 -0.72
N PHE A 222 16.58 3.81 -0.66
CA PHE A 222 15.55 3.93 -1.70
C PHE A 222 16.16 4.29 -3.06
N GLY A 223 17.10 5.23 -3.09
CA GLY A 223 17.82 5.59 -4.29
C GLY A 223 18.69 4.46 -4.83
N ALA A 224 19.24 3.58 -3.99
CA ALA A 224 19.95 2.38 -4.45
C ALA A 224 18.99 1.42 -5.16
N MET A 225 17.81 1.17 -4.62
CA MET A 225 16.79 0.36 -5.29
C MET A 225 16.40 0.89 -6.67
N GLN A 226 16.41 2.23 -6.86
CA GLN A 226 16.07 2.86 -8.13
C GLN A 226 17.22 2.90 -9.14
N ARG A 227 18.47 3.09 -8.68
CA ARG A 227 19.65 3.25 -9.55
C ARG A 227 20.26 1.93 -10.00
N PHE A 228 20.20 0.92 -9.15
CA PHE A 228 20.57 -0.47 -9.47
C PHE A 228 19.32 -1.31 -9.32
N PRO A 229 18.42 -1.26 -10.31
CA PRO A 229 17.07 -1.70 -10.10
C PRO A 229 17.05 -3.16 -9.76
N LEU A 230 16.46 -3.44 -8.62
CA LEU A 230 15.77 -4.69 -8.46
C LEU A 230 14.78 -4.78 -9.62
N PRO A 231 14.50 -5.96 -10.18
CA PRO A 231 13.53 -6.09 -11.25
C PRO A 231 12.26 -5.29 -10.94
N GLU A 232 11.73 -4.59 -11.91
CA GLU A 232 10.49 -3.80 -11.81
C GLU A 232 10.56 -2.51 -10.96
N TRP A 233 11.76 -2.04 -10.60
CA TRP A 233 11.92 -0.77 -9.87
C TRP A 233 12.44 0.38 -10.72
N GLU A 234 12.68 0.16 -12.00
CA GLU A 234 13.13 1.21 -12.92
C GLU A 234 11.97 2.14 -13.27
N PRO A 235 12.03 3.46 -12.96
CA PRO A 235 10.97 4.40 -13.31
C PRO A 235 10.87 4.57 -14.82
N HIS A 236 9.67 4.45 -15.37
CA HIS A 236 9.42 4.76 -16.77
C HIS A 236 9.43 6.28 -16.98
N GLY A 237 10.36 6.80 -17.76
CA GLY A 237 10.28 8.14 -18.34
C GLY A 237 11.27 9.20 -17.88
N ARG A 238 11.84 9.19 -16.70
CA ARG A 238 12.81 10.22 -16.25
C ARG A 238 14.18 9.70 -15.83
N TYR A 239 14.27 8.46 -15.40
CA TYR A 239 15.54 7.86 -15.02
C TYR A 239 16.20 7.24 -16.24
N LYS A 240 17.08 8.00 -16.90
CA LYS A 240 18.03 7.42 -17.86
C LYS A 240 19.24 6.94 -17.08
N ARG A 241 19.57 5.65 -17.14
CA ARG A 241 20.87 5.16 -16.66
C ARG A 241 21.96 6.05 -17.23
N PRO A 242 22.96 6.46 -16.42
CA PRO A 242 24.20 6.97 -17.01
C PRO A 242 24.69 5.90 -17.99
N LYS A 243 24.94 6.27 -19.24
CA LYS A 243 25.56 5.35 -20.21
C LYS A 243 26.85 4.85 -19.58
N GLU A 244 26.99 3.53 -19.40
CA GLU A 244 28.28 2.92 -19.13
C GLU A 244 29.20 3.45 -20.21
N GLN A 245 30.24 4.16 -19.82
CA GLN A 245 31.30 4.56 -20.74
C GLN A 245 32.02 3.27 -21.11
N GLU A 246 31.89 2.85 -22.38
CA GLU A 246 32.73 1.83 -23.00
C GLU A 246 34.20 2.25 -22.94
#